data_597279248853b5da302ee247b2498555
#
_entry.id   597279248853b5da302ee247b2498555
#
_cell.length_a   1.000
_cell.length_b   1.000
_cell.length_c   1.000
_cell.angle_alpha   90.00
_cell.angle_beta   90.00
_cell.angle_gamma   90.00
#
_symmetry.space_group_name_H-M   'P 1'
#
loop_
_entity.id
_entity.type
_entity.pdbx_description
1 polymer ?
#
loop_
_entity_poly.entity_id
_entity_poly.type
_entity_poly.pdbx_seq_one_letter_code
_entity_poly.pdbx_strand_id
1 'polypeptide(L)'
;MVKDSSKHTRRTSVPQGSPKVGSEPNKIAAKTPFDFSGKNLTPYGGLLPVATMLEKLGFKQLVEETLTVHRIPRAMSIYQFLLAIVLAIYVGFSRLNHLRFVAQDPMLTGVLQVGELPPQSTFWRFAASLALPVAKQLLVLQRVLRQRVWEAARVRLETITLDTDTTVHTLYGQQMGGRRSYNPKNKGKRSYQPILNFLAETHEYVGGELRNGDRPRGRQIARHLDNVFAALPACVGQIFARADAGFYCWEAIEA
;
A
#
# COMPACT_ATOMS: atom_id res chain seq x y z
N MET A 1 11.15 -22.06 -57.52
CA MET A 1 12.31 -21.36 -56.94
C MET A 1 11.84 -19.96 -56.51
N VAL A 2 11.32 -19.83 -55.29
CA VAL A 2 10.82 -18.57 -54.75
C VAL A 2 11.83 -18.16 -53.70
N LYS A 3 12.48 -17.02 -53.90
CA LYS A 3 13.41 -16.42 -52.93
C LYS A 3 12.58 -15.62 -51.93
N ASP A 4 12.57 -16.13 -50.70
CA ASP A 4 12.04 -15.44 -49.55
C ASP A 4 13.12 -14.47 -49.00
N SER A 5 12.89 -13.19 -49.13
CA SER A 5 13.77 -12.15 -48.55
C SER A 5 13.05 -11.44 -47.43
N SER A 6 13.00 -12.08 -46.24
CA SER A 6 12.57 -11.43 -45.00
C SER A 6 13.63 -10.43 -44.57
N LYS A 7 13.46 -9.17 -44.95
CA LYS A 7 14.20 -8.06 -44.33
C LYS A 7 13.78 -7.88 -42.89
N HIS A 8 14.59 -8.41 -41.98
CA HIS A 8 14.55 -8.02 -40.58
C HIS A 8 14.87 -6.53 -40.46
N THR A 9 13.86 -5.71 -40.37
CA THR A 9 13.99 -4.31 -39.95
C THR A 9 14.48 -4.31 -38.50
N ARG A 10 15.75 -3.97 -38.28
CA ARG A 10 16.27 -3.63 -36.96
C ARG A 10 15.36 -2.58 -36.36
N ARG A 11 14.63 -2.92 -35.28
CA ARG A 11 14.00 -1.93 -34.42
C ARG A 11 15.10 -1.03 -33.90
N THR A 12 15.20 0.15 -34.41
CA THR A 12 15.96 1.24 -33.80
C THR A 12 15.41 1.42 -32.38
N SER A 13 16.27 1.22 -31.39
CA SER A 13 15.95 1.57 -30.01
C SER A 13 15.49 3.02 -29.98
N VAL A 14 14.23 3.22 -29.64
CA VAL A 14 13.72 4.56 -29.34
C VAL A 14 14.65 5.11 -28.25
N PRO A 15 15.29 6.28 -28.44
CA PRO A 15 16.11 6.87 -27.40
C PRO A 15 15.24 6.95 -26.14
N GLN A 16 15.69 6.33 -25.06
CA GLN A 16 15.09 6.56 -23.75
C GLN A 16 15.20 8.08 -23.54
N GLY A 17 14.05 8.76 -23.48
CA GLY A 17 14.03 10.19 -23.29
C GLY A 17 14.95 10.53 -22.13
N SER A 18 15.94 11.35 -22.40
CA SER A 18 16.81 11.90 -21.38
C SER A 18 15.92 12.42 -20.27
N PRO A 19 16.24 12.22 -18.98
CA PRO A 19 15.49 12.83 -17.91
C PRO A 19 15.39 14.31 -18.28
N LYS A 20 14.17 14.87 -18.28
CA LYS A 20 13.99 16.30 -18.52
C LYS A 20 14.80 17.03 -17.45
N VAL A 21 16.01 17.42 -17.83
CA VAL A 21 16.88 18.25 -17.02
C VAL A 21 16.17 19.57 -16.92
N GLY A 22 15.70 19.91 -15.72
CA GLY A 22 15.39 21.30 -15.48
C GLY A 22 14.03 21.68 -14.91
N SER A 23 13.17 20.78 -14.42
CA SER A 23 12.13 21.25 -13.51
C SER A 23 12.63 21.12 -12.06
N GLU A 24 13.00 22.24 -11.47
CA GLU A 24 13.28 22.28 -10.03
C GLU A 24 12.04 21.84 -9.26
N PRO A 25 12.21 21.14 -8.10
CA PRO A 25 11.10 20.82 -7.22
C PRO A 25 10.33 22.08 -6.84
N ASN A 26 9.00 21.98 -6.72
CA ASN A 26 8.22 23.09 -6.23
C ASN A 26 8.68 23.47 -4.80
N LYS A 27 8.57 24.76 -4.45
CA LYS A 27 8.97 25.28 -3.12
C LYS A 27 8.07 24.79 -1.99
N ILE A 28 6.92 24.17 -2.29
CA ILE A 28 6.03 23.58 -1.28
C ILE A 28 6.70 22.35 -0.68
N ALA A 29 6.81 22.31 0.64
CA ALA A 29 7.33 21.19 1.42
C ALA A 29 6.36 20.87 2.57
N ALA A 30 6.57 19.75 3.26
CA ALA A 30 5.70 19.33 4.36
C ALA A 30 5.55 20.38 5.48
N LYS A 31 6.54 21.26 5.65
CA LYS A 31 6.53 22.36 6.64
C LYS A 31 6.02 23.69 6.10
N THR A 32 5.60 23.74 4.85
CA THR A 32 5.10 24.98 4.25
C THR A 32 3.83 25.42 4.98
N PRO A 33 3.78 26.67 5.50
CA PRO A 33 2.56 27.20 6.09
C PRO A 33 1.46 27.30 5.04
N PHE A 34 0.23 27.09 5.44
CA PHE A 34 -0.93 27.21 4.58
C PHE A 34 -1.89 28.26 5.17
N ASP A 35 -2.60 28.95 4.30
CA ASP A 35 -3.62 29.93 4.65
C ASP A 35 -4.84 29.81 3.73
N PHE A 36 -5.84 30.63 3.98
CA PHE A 36 -7.06 30.70 3.19
C PHE A 36 -7.15 32.02 2.37
N SER A 37 -6.01 32.58 2.00
CA SER A 37 -5.94 33.87 1.27
C SER A 37 -6.37 33.78 -0.20
N GLY A 38 -6.60 32.57 -0.72
CA GLY A 38 -6.96 32.33 -2.12
C GLY A 38 -5.79 32.45 -3.10
N LYS A 39 -4.54 32.49 -2.60
CA LYS A 39 -3.32 32.48 -3.41
C LYS A 39 -2.76 31.06 -3.51
N ASN A 40 -2.14 30.73 -4.66
CA ASN A 40 -1.50 29.43 -4.90
C ASN A 40 -2.44 28.24 -4.65
N LEU A 41 -3.67 28.31 -5.12
CA LEU A 41 -4.69 27.28 -4.91
C LEU A 41 -4.30 25.96 -5.58
N THR A 42 -4.49 24.89 -4.84
CA THR A 42 -4.42 23.51 -5.33
C THR A 42 -5.61 22.73 -4.79
N PRO A 43 -6.25 21.85 -5.59
CA PRO A 43 -7.31 20.97 -5.08
C PRO A 43 -6.82 19.96 -4.03
N TYR A 44 -5.52 19.80 -3.89
CA TYR A 44 -4.88 18.83 -2.99
C TYR A 44 -4.21 19.46 -1.76
N GLY A 45 -4.48 20.71 -1.44
CA GLY A 45 -3.92 21.40 -0.28
C GLY A 45 -4.14 20.67 1.05
N GLY A 46 -5.24 19.93 1.18
CA GLY A 46 -5.53 19.07 2.34
C GLY A 46 -4.55 17.91 2.56
N LEU A 47 -3.66 17.62 1.61
CA LEU A 47 -2.59 16.63 1.80
C LEU A 47 -1.43 17.17 2.65
N LEU A 48 -1.26 18.49 2.77
CA LEU A 48 -0.16 19.07 3.52
C LEU A 48 -0.17 18.68 5.01
N PRO A 49 -1.30 18.76 5.75
CA PRO A 49 -1.36 18.24 7.12
C PRO A 49 -0.98 16.77 7.24
N VAL A 50 -1.41 15.94 6.30
CA VAL A 50 -1.09 14.49 6.28
C VAL A 50 0.42 14.28 6.07
N ALA A 51 1.02 14.98 5.10
CA ALA A 51 2.46 14.92 4.84
C ALA A 51 3.26 15.40 6.06
N THR A 52 2.84 16.50 6.70
CA THR A 52 3.45 17.03 7.92
C THR A 52 3.35 16.04 9.08
N MET A 53 2.21 15.38 9.26
CA MET A 53 2.03 14.32 10.26
C MET A 53 2.99 13.16 10.01
N LEU A 54 3.07 12.66 8.79
CA LEU A 54 3.98 11.57 8.43
C LEU A 54 5.45 11.94 8.65
N GLU A 55 5.83 13.18 8.37
CA GLU A 55 7.19 13.67 8.65
C GLU A 55 7.47 13.69 10.16
N LYS A 56 6.55 14.22 10.98
CA LYS A 56 6.68 14.23 12.45
C LYS A 56 6.74 12.83 13.06
N LEU A 57 6.07 11.86 12.45
CA LEU A 57 6.14 10.46 12.84
C LEU A 57 7.41 9.75 12.36
N GLY A 58 8.29 10.45 11.63
CA GLY A 58 9.54 9.88 11.12
C GLY A 58 9.32 8.83 10.04
N PHE A 59 8.27 8.98 9.22
CA PHE A 59 7.89 7.99 8.21
C PHE A 59 9.01 7.72 7.20
N LYS A 60 9.74 8.77 6.76
CA LYS A 60 10.87 8.62 5.84
C LYS A 60 11.94 7.69 6.39
N GLN A 61 12.42 7.99 7.59
CA GLN A 61 13.44 7.18 8.26
C GLN A 61 12.97 5.74 8.45
N LEU A 62 11.72 5.57 8.90
CA LEU A 62 11.14 4.25 9.11
C LEU A 62 11.09 3.42 7.82
N VAL A 63 10.75 4.02 6.68
CA VAL A 63 10.78 3.37 5.36
C VAL A 63 12.20 2.95 4.99
N GLU A 64 13.17 3.86 5.15
CA GLU A 64 14.57 3.62 4.78
C GLU A 64 15.24 2.55 5.65
N GLU A 65 14.87 2.45 6.93
CA GLU A 65 15.39 1.43 7.86
C GLU A 65 14.71 0.07 7.71
N THR A 66 13.42 0.05 7.33
CA THR A 66 12.63 -1.18 7.35
C THR A 66 12.64 -1.91 6.02
N LEU A 67 12.63 -1.17 4.90
CA LEU A 67 12.43 -1.76 3.58
C LEU A 67 13.73 -2.04 2.84
N THR A 68 13.94 -3.30 2.52
CA THR A 68 15.05 -3.76 1.68
C THR A 68 14.55 -4.06 0.27
N VAL A 69 14.60 -3.08 -0.62
CA VAL A 69 14.20 -3.26 -2.03
C VAL A 69 15.43 -3.19 -2.91
N HIS A 70 15.72 -4.29 -3.59
CA HIS A 70 16.83 -4.39 -4.55
C HIS A 70 16.51 -3.68 -5.86
N ARG A 71 16.34 -2.37 -5.78
CA ARG A 71 16.07 -1.54 -6.95
C ARG A 71 16.97 -0.31 -6.92
N ILE A 72 17.61 -0.03 -8.05
CA ILE A 72 18.34 1.23 -8.24
C ILE A 72 17.31 2.33 -8.51
N PRO A 73 17.10 3.28 -7.59
CA PRO A 73 16.18 4.39 -7.80
C PRO A 73 16.79 5.35 -8.86
N ARG A 74 16.06 5.54 -9.97
CA ARG A 74 16.48 6.48 -11.03
C ARG A 74 15.68 7.79 -11.00
N ALA A 75 14.38 7.70 -10.78
CA ALA A 75 13.49 8.86 -10.80
C ALA A 75 13.05 9.29 -9.41
N MET A 76 12.79 8.33 -8.52
CA MET A 76 12.29 8.57 -7.17
C MET A 76 12.88 7.51 -6.24
N SER A 77 13.11 7.88 -4.97
CA SER A 77 13.47 6.93 -3.91
C SER A 77 12.30 6.03 -3.54
N ILE A 78 12.57 4.94 -2.82
CA ILE A 78 11.53 4.02 -2.31
C ILE A 78 10.52 4.80 -1.45
N TYR A 79 11.02 5.67 -0.57
CA TYR A 79 10.18 6.55 0.25
C TYR A 79 9.24 7.42 -0.59
N GLN A 80 9.77 8.07 -1.63
CA GLN A 80 8.95 8.93 -2.50
C GLN A 80 7.87 8.15 -3.25
N PHE A 81 8.17 6.93 -3.73
CA PHE A 81 7.16 6.06 -4.34
C PHE A 81 6.05 5.69 -3.35
N LEU A 82 6.42 5.29 -2.13
CA LEU A 82 5.45 4.93 -1.10
C LEU A 82 4.62 6.13 -0.66
N LEU A 83 5.25 7.27 -0.41
CA LEU A 83 4.55 8.48 -0.03
C LEU A 83 3.55 8.91 -1.13
N ALA A 84 3.96 8.88 -2.40
CA ALA A 84 3.06 9.19 -3.51
C ALA A 84 1.85 8.26 -3.56
N ILE A 85 2.05 6.96 -3.33
CA ILE A 85 0.96 5.97 -3.30
C ILE A 85 0.05 6.21 -2.10
N VAL A 86 0.60 6.45 -0.91
CA VAL A 86 -0.18 6.73 0.32
C VAL A 86 -1.04 7.98 0.12
N LEU A 87 -0.45 9.08 -0.35
CA LEU A 87 -1.17 10.33 -0.60
C LEU A 87 -2.24 10.16 -1.70
N ALA A 88 -1.95 9.38 -2.75
CA ALA A 88 -2.91 9.08 -3.80
C ALA A 88 -4.11 8.27 -3.27
N ILE A 89 -3.88 7.27 -2.43
CA ILE A 89 -4.96 6.50 -1.79
C ILE A 89 -5.77 7.41 -0.86
N TYR A 90 -5.12 8.29 -0.11
CA TYR A 90 -5.77 9.22 0.81
C TYR A 90 -6.76 10.16 0.09
N VAL A 91 -6.44 10.62 -1.12
CA VAL A 91 -7.38 11.42 -1.94
C VAL A 91 -8.40 10.57 -2.71
N GLY A 92 -8.47 9.27 -2.46
CA GLY A 92 -9.47 8.37 -3.05
C GLY A 92 -9.06 7.77 -4.40
N PHE A 93 -7.82 7.83 -4.80
CA PHE A 93 -7.37 7.20 -6.04
C PHE A 93 -7.31 5.68 -5.87
N SER A 94 -8.10 4.98 -6.65
CA SER A 94 -8.21 3.52 -6.65
C SER A 94 -7.35 2.82 -7.71
N ARG A 95 -6.68 3.58 -8.57
CA ARG A 95 -5.88 3.06 -9.69
C ARG A 95 -4.60 3.88 -9.86
N LEU A 96 -3.49 3.23 -10.18
CA LEU A 96 -2.23 3.90 -10.49
C LEU A 96 -2.34 4.91 -11.63
N ASN A 97 -3.24 4.68 -12.59
CA ASN A 97 -3.48 5.62 -13.68
C ASN A 97 -4.04 6.98 -13.21
N HIS A 98 -4.64 7.05 -12.03
CA HIS A 98 -5.15 8.30 -11.49
C HIS A 98 -4.01 9.25 -11.06
N LEU A 99 -2.80 8.73 -10.82
CA LEU A 99 -1.62 9.55 -10.51
C LEU A 99 -1.31 10.60 -11.60
N ARG A 100 -1.75 10.37 -12.85
CA ARG A 100 -1.61 11.35 -13.93
C ARG A 100 -2.32 12.68 -13.65
N PHE A 101 -3.41 12.65 -12.86
CA PHE A 101 -4.16 13.86 -12.53
C PHE A 101 -3.41 14.81 -11.58
N VAL A 102 -2.45 14.27 -10.84
CA VAL A 102 -1.63 14.99 -9.87
C VAL A 102 -0.15 15.05 -10.24
N ALA A 103 0.19 14.59 -11.45
CA ALA A 103 1.59 14.43 -11.86
C ALA A 103 2.40 15.73 -11.83
N GLN A 104 1.72 16.86 -12.04
CA GLN A 104 2.31 18.20 -12.05
C GLN A 104 1.73 19.11 -10.97
N ASP A 105 0.91 18.55 -10.05
CA ASP A 105 0.34 19.36 -8.98
C ASP A 105 1.44 19.87 -8.04
N PRO A 106 1.49 21.20 -7.79
CA PRO A 106 2.57 21.81 -7.04
C PRO A 106 2.67 21.34 -5.59
N MET A 107 1.54 20.96 -4.97
CA MET A 107 1.55 20.44 -3.60
C MET A 107 2.22 19.06 -3.58
N LEU A 108 1.81 18.14 -4.45
CA LEU A 108 2.32 16.78 -4.45
C LEU A 108 3.79 16.72 -4.90
N THR A 109 4.14 17.41 -5.98
CA THR A 109 5.51 17.46 -6.48
C THR A 109 6.45 18.13 -5.49
N GLY A 110 5.98 19.17 -4.80
CA GLY A 110 6.74 19.86 -3.75
C GLY A 110 7.00 18.97 -2.53
N VAL A 111 5.97 18.32 -2.00
CA VAL A 111 6.11 17.38 -0.86
C VAL A 111 7.02 16.21 -1.20
N LEU A 112 6.93 15.69 -2.42
CA LEU A 112 7.77 14.60 -2.90
C LEU A 112 9.17 15.06 -3.33
N GLN A 113 9.43 16.38 -3.42
CA GLN A 113 10.69 16.93 -3.89
C GLN A 113 11.08 16.40 -5.28
N VAL A 114 10.12 16.43 -6.21
CA VAL A 114 10.29 16.04 -7.60
C VAL A 114 9.73 17.13 -8.53
N GLY A 115 10.25 17.25 -9.73
CA GLY A 115 9.70 18.19 -10.70
C GLY A 115 8.37 17.74 -11.29
N GLU A 116 8.24 16.43 -11.51
CA GLU A 116 7.03 15.79 -12.04
C GLU A 116 6.99 14.34 -11.56
N LEU A 117 5.78 13.79 -11.34
CA LEU A 117 5.64 12.37 -11.06
C LEU A 117 5.94 11.53 -12.30
N PRO A 118 6.66 10.41 -12.13
CA PRO A 118 6.89 9.51 -13.25
C PRO A 118 5.58 8.87 -13.74
N PRO A 119 5.55 8.39 -14.98
CA PRO A 119 4.36 7.78 -15.56
C PRO A 119 3.93 6.52 -14.81
N GLN A 120 2.64 6.16 -14.92
CA GLN A 120 2.04 4.99 -14.29
C GLN A 120 2.86 3.71 -14.45
N SER A 121 3.46 3.49 -15.64
CA SER A 121 4.28 2.30 -15.91
C SER A 121 5.50 2.18 -14.98
N THR A 122 6.00 3.29 -14.47
CA THR A 122 7.10 3.32 -13.51
C THR A 122 6.61 2.92 -12.11
N PHE A 123 5.45 3.40 -11.69
CA PHE A 123 4.80 2.96 -10.46
C PHE A 123 4.44 1.47 -10.51
N TRP A 124 3.93 1.00 -11.65
CA TRP A 124 3.63 -0.42 -11.83
C TRP A 124 4.90 -1.28 -11.71
N ARG A 125 6.00 -0.88 -12.36
CA ARG A 125 7.29 -1.57 -12.24
C ARG A 125 7.85 -1.53 -10.83
N PHE A 126 7.64 -0.43 -10.10
CA PHE A 126 7.97 -0.36 -8.68
C PHE A 126 7.15 -1.38 -7.88
N ALA A 127 5.83 -1.38 -7.99
CA ALA A 127 4.98 -2.33 -7.29
C ALA A 127 5.32 -3.80 -7.65
N ALA A 128 5.58 -4.08 -8.93
CA ALA A 128 5.98 -5.41 -9.39
C ALA A 128 7.38 -5.86 -8.89
N SER A 129 8.22 -4.93 -8.46
CA SER A 129 9.53 -5.26 -7.87
C SER A 129 9.46 -5.61 -6.38
N LEU A 130 8.32 -5.42 -5.74
CA LEU A 130 8.11 -5.73 -4.32
C LEU A 130 7.87 -7.24 -4.17
N ALA A 131 8.86 -7.94 -3.64
CA ALA A 131 8.77 -9.37 -3.36
C ALA A 131 8.08 -9.64 -2.00
N LEU A 132 7.75 -10.91 -1.74
CA LEU A 132 7.09 -11.33 -0.48
C LEU A 132 7.81 -10.86 0.80
N PRO A 133 9.16 -10.85 0.91
CA PRO A 133 9.84 -10.28 2.07
C PRO A 133 9.48 -8.81 2.30
N VAL A 134 9.35 -8.01 1.25
CA VAL A 134 8.98 -6.58 1.34
C VAL A 134 7.55 -6.43 1.85
N ALA A 135 6.62 -7.31 1.44
CA ALA A 135 5.26 -7.30 1.97
C ALA A 135 5.23 -7.51 3.50
N LYS A 136 6.07 -8.41 4.03
CA LYS A 136 6.22 -8.60 5.48
C LYS A 136 6.84 -7.36 6.15
N GLN A 137 7.83 -6.74 5.53
CA GLN A 137 8.44 -5.50 6.01
C GLN A 137 7.42 -4.35 6.06
N LEU A 138 6.51 -4.27 5.08
CA LEU A 138 5.42 -3.27 5.10
C LEU A 138 4.47 -3.47 6.27
N LEU A 139 4.19 -4.71 6.69
CA LEU A 139 3.41 -4.97 7.91
C LEU A 139 4.16 -4.53 9.18
N VAL A 140 5.48 -4.75 9.23
CA VAL A 140 6.32 -4.23 10.33
C VAL A 140 6.30 -2.71 10.37
N LEU A 141 6.49 -2.06 9.22
CA LEU A 141 6.42 -0.61 9.08
C LEU A 141 5.08 -0.07 9.57
N GLN A 142 3.98 -0.68 9.15
CA GLN A 142 2.63 -0.29 9.56
C GLN A 142 2.42 -0.44 11.08
N ARG A 143 2.93 -1.52 11.68
CA ARG A 143 2.88 -1.74 13.13
C ARG A 143 3.63 -0.64 13.90
N VAL A 144 4.86 -0.33 13.50
CA VAL A 144 5.67 0.72 14.16
C VAL A 144 5.02 2.09 13.99
N LEU A 145 4.48 2.38 12.78
CA LEU A 145 3.79 3.65 12.55
C LEU A 145 2.54 3.78 13.43
N ARG A 146 1.74 2.72 13.56
CA ARG A 146 0.58 2.69 14.47
C ARG A 146 1.01 2.97 15.91
N GLN A 147 2.05 2.31 16.40
CA GLN A 147 2.55 2.53 17.75
C GLN A 147 2.91 4.00 17.97
N ARG A 148 3.65 4.63 17.04
CA ARG A 148 3.99 6.06 17.11
C ARG A 148 2.74 6.96 17.12
N VAL A 149 1.72 6.62 16.32
CA VAL A 149 0.44 7.35 16.32
C VAL A 149 -0.26 7.22 17.65
N TRP A 150 -0.37 6.01 18.22
CA TRP A 150 -1.00 5.79 19.52
C TRP A 150 -0.28 6.51 20.64
N GLU A 151 1.05 6.49 20.65
CA GLU A 151 1.87 7.24 21.61
C GLU A 151 1.62 8.75 21.49
N ALA A 152 1.68 9.30 20.28
CA ALA A 152 1.48 10.73 20.03
C ALA A 152 0.06 11.19 20.37
N ALA A 153 -0.95 10.38 20.08
CA ALA A 153 -2.36 10.64 20.36
C ALA A 153 -2.78 10.21 21.78
N ARG A 154 -1.86 9.63 22.56
CA ARG A 154 -2.13 9.09 23.91
C ARG A 154 -3.27 8.08 23.95
N VAL A 155 -3.41 7.29 22.89
CA VAL A 155 -4.39 6.19 22.85
C VAL A 155 -3.98 5.13 23.86
N ARG A 156 -4.91 4.74 24.73
CA ARG A 156 -4.75 3.68 25.72
C ARG A 156 -6.01 2.83 25.71
N LEU A 157 -5.92 1.69 25.03
CA LEU A 157 -6.99 0.72 24.96
C LEU A 157 -6.50 -0.58 25.61
N GLU A 158 -6.97 -0.82 26.84
CA GLU A 158 -6.66 -2.07 27.57
C GLU A 158 -7.47 -3.23 26.98
N THR A 159 -8.67 -2.94 26.51
CA THR A 159 -9.57 -3.92 25.89
C THR A 159 -9.87 -3.47 24.46
N ILE A 160 -9.78 -4.40 23.52
CA ILE A 160 -10.08 -4.17 22.11
C ILE A 160 -10.98 -5.26 21.54
N THR A 161 -11.69 -4.93 20.47
CA THR A 161 -12.39 -5.88 19.63
C THR A 161 -11.69 -6.01 18.29
N LEU A 162 -11.22 -7.23 17.99
CA LEU A 162 -10.58 -7.57 16.72
C LEU A 162 -11.62 -8.18 15.77
N ASP A 163 -11.93 -7.47 14.70
CA ASP A 163 -12.79 -7.96 13.63
C ASP A 163 -11.95 -8.67 12.56
N THR A 164 -12.25 -9.94 12.34
CA THR A 164 -11.58 -10.77 11.33
C THR A 164 -12.59 -11.19 10.27
N ASP A 165 -12.31 -10.89 9.01
CA ASP A 165 -13.18 -11.22 7.90
C ASP A 165 -12.38 -11.58 6.65
N THR A 166 -13.05 -12.25 5.70
CA THR A 166 -12.50 -12.51 4.37
C THR A 166 -13.26 -11.73 3.32
N THR A 167 -12.54 -11.27 2.31
CA THR A 167 -13.18 -10.66 1.15
C THR A 167 -12.81 -11.39 -0.13
N VAL A 168 -13.71 -11.40 -1.12
CA VAL A 168 -13.49 -12.10 -2.38
C VAL A 168 -13.07 -11.12 -3.46
N HIS A 169 -11.83 -11.24 -3.93
CA HIS A 169 -11.31 -10.51 -5.07
C HIS A 169 -11.38 -11.34 -6.35
N THR A 170 -12.34 -11.05 -7.20
CA THR A 170 -12.45 -11.70 -8.51
C THR A 170 -11.29 -11.31 -9.42
N LEU A 171 -10.67 -12.30 -10.05
CA LEU A 171 -9.53 -12.12 -10.94
C LEU A 171 -9.97 -12.21 -12.40
N TYR A 172 -9.51 -11.26 -13.20
CA TYR A 172 -9.70 -11.23 -14.65
C TYR A 172 -8.35 -11.54 -15.32
N GLY A 173 -8.08 -12.83 -15.51
CA GLY A 173 -6.83 -13.31 -16.08
C GLY A 173 -6.24 -14.49 -15.33
N GLN A 174 -4.95 -14.75 -15.57
CA GLN A 174 -4.24 -15.93 -15.05
C GLN A 174 -3.21 -15.54 -13.97
N GLN A 175 -3.61 -14.72 -12.99
CA GLN A 175 -2.74 -14.34 -11.90
C GLN A 175 -2.34 -15.55 -11.08
N MET A 176 -1.06 -15.59 -10.68
CA MET A 176 -0.48 -16.66 -9.88
C MET A 176 -1.20 -16.78 -8.53
N GLY A 177 -1.50 -18.01 -8.10
CA GLY A 177 -2.19 -18.29 -6.84
C GLY A 177 -3.72 -18.12 -6.88
N GLY A 178 -4.28 -17.51 -7.95
CA GLY A 178 -5.72 -17.41 -8.08
C GLY A 178 -6.38 -18.78 -8.30
N ARG A 179 -7.47 -19.06 -7.57
CA ARG A 179 -8.20 -20.32 -7.65
C ARG A 179 -9.68 -20.11 -7.93
N ARG A 180 -10.30 -21.11 -8.56
CA ARG A 180 -11.77 -21.21 -8.69
C ARG A 180 -12.31 -21.79 -7.40
N SER A 181 -12.95 -20.97 -6.58
CA SER A 181 -13.51 -21.37 -5.30
C SER A 181 -14.80 -20.57 -5.04
N TYR A 182 -15.21 -20.44 -3.79
CA TYR A 182 -16.39 -19.70 -3.41
C TYR A 182 -16.30 -18.24 -3.88
N ASN A 183 -17.14 -17.89 -4.86
CA ASN A 183 -17.27 -16.54 -5.39
C ASN A 183 -18.74 -16.30 -5.76
N PRO A 184 -19.56 -15.87 -4.80
CA PRO A 184 -21.01 -15.78 -4.99
C PRO A 184 -21.42 -14.78 -6.07
N LYS A 185 -20.66 -13.68 -6.21
CA LYS A 185 -20.95 -12.64 -7.22
C LYS A 185 -20.51 -13.03 -8.62
N ASN A 186 -19.47 -13.85 -8.76
CA ASN A 186 -18.88 -14.23 -10.04
C ASN A 186 -18.54 -15.71 -10.05
N LYS A 187 -19.59 -16.56 -10.06
CA LYS A 187 -19.46 -18.03 -10.03
C LYS A 187 -18.50 -18.54 -11.11
N GLY A 188 -17.61 -19.46 -10.74
CA GLY A 188 -16.63 -20.08 -11.64
C GLY A 188 -15.44 -19.21 -12.05
N LYS A 189 -15.40 -17.94 -11.66
CA LYS A 189 -14.21 -17.09 -11.86
C LYS A 189 -13.15 -17.41 -10.80
N ARG A 190 -11.89 -17.19 -11.19
CA ARG A 190 -10.77 -17.23 -10.23
C ARG A 190 -10.87 -16.07 -9.26
N SER A 191 -10.43 -16.28 -8.04
CA SER A 191 -10.40 -15.25 -7.00
C SER A 191 -9.20 -15.40 -6.08
N TYR A 192 -8.86 -14.31 -5.39
CA TYR A 192 -8.17 -14.35 -4.10
C TYR A 192 -9.21 -14.18 -3.00
N GLN A 193 -8.86 -14.68 -1.81
CA GLN A 193 -9.67 -14.55 -0.62
C GLN A 193 -8.78 -14.11 0.56
N PRO A 194 -8.36 -12.82 0.58
CA PRO A 194 -7.55 -12.29 1.68
C PRO A 194 -8.32 -12.32 2.99
N ILE A 195 -7.60 -12.60 4.08
CA ILE A 195 -8.07 -12.39 5.45
C ILE A 195 -7.62 -11.00 5.87
N LEU A 196 -8.51 -10.22 6.46
CA LEU A 196 -8.28 -8.87 6.93
C LEU A 196 -8.68 -8.76 8.40
N ASN A 197 -7.92 -7.98 9.17
CA ASN A 197 -8.20 -7.74 10.58
C ASN A 197 -8.24 -6.24 10.85
N PHE A 198 -9.25 -5.81 11.59
CA PHE A 198 -9.47 -4.42 11.98
C PHE A 198 -9.74 -4.33 13.47
N LEU A 199 -9.35 -3.21 14.08
CA LEU A 199 -9.79 -2.84 15.41
C LEU A 199 -11.14 -2.13 15.29
N ALA A 200 -12.15 -2.60 16.03
CA ALA A 200 -13.49 -2.00 15.98
C ALA A 200 -13.50 -0.58 16.56
N GLU A 201 -12.69 -0.33 17.60
CA GLU A 201 -12.66 0.94 18.32
C GLU A 201 -12.03 2.08 17.51
N THR A 202 -11.02 1.79 16.72
CA THR A 202 -10.26 2.79 15.95
C THR A 202 -10.45 2.66 14.44
N HIS A 203 -11.13 1.62 13.99
CA HIS A 203 -11.28 1.26 12.57
C HIS A 203 -9.95 1.05 11.83
N GLU A 204 -8.88 0.75 12.58
CA GLU A 204 -7.55 0.55 12.02
C GLU A 204 -7.38 -0.86 11.47
N TYR A 205 -6.79 -0.95 10.29
CA TYR A 205 -6.28 -2.22 9.78
C TYR A 205 -5.06 -2.66 10.58
N VAL A 206 -5.12 -3.83 11.20
CA VAL A 206 -4.03 -4.39 12.02
C VAL A 206 -3.11 -5.28 11.22
N GLY A 207 -3.68 -6.11 10.36
CA GLY A 207 -2.93 -7.07 9.58
C GLY A 207 -3.82 -7.88 8.67
N GLY A 208 -3.22 -8.63 7.77
CA GLY A 208 -3.94 -9.51 6.88
C GLY A 208 -2.99 -10.37 6.05
N GLU A 209 -3.55 -11.36 5.40
CA GLU A 209 -2.84 -12.28 4.54
C GLU A 209 -3.54 -12.38 3.18
N LEU A 210 -2.83 -12.09 2.09
CA LEU A 210 -3.34 -12.37 0.76
C LEU A 210 -3.30 -13.88 0.53
N ARG A 211 -4.48 -14.46 0.33
CA ARG A 211 -4.65 -15.89 0.13
C ARG A 211 -5.22 -16.21 -1.25
N ASN A 212 -4.95 -17.44 -1.69
CA ASN A 212 -5.69 -17.98 -2.84
C ASN A 212 -7.19 -18.05 -2.53
N GLY A 213 -8.01 -18.36 -3.53
CA GLY A 213 -9.47 -18.42 -3.37
C GLY A 213 -9.99 -19.58 -2.54
N ASP A 214 -9.13 -20.46 -2.02
CA ASP A 214 -9.54 -21.63 -1.23
C ASP A 214 -9.88 -21.25 0.22
N ARG A 215 -10.84 -21.97 0.82
CA ARG A 215 -11.16 -21.81 2.24
C ARG A 215 -9.91 -22.05 3.11
N PRO A 216 -9.62 -21.20 4.11
CA PRO A 216 -8.52 -21.42 5.03
C PRO A 216 -8.74 -22.69 5.87
N ARG A 217 -7.66 -23.42 6.15
CA ARG A 217 -7.66 -24.53 7.11
C ARG A 217 -7.48 -23.99 8.54
N GLY A 218 -7.99 -24.68 9.55
CA GLY A 218 -7.93 -24.25 10.94
C GLY A 218 -6.55 -23.82 11.40
N ARG A 219 -5.50 -24.63 11.16
CA ARG A 219 -4.10 -24.26 11.48
C ARG A 219 -3.58 -23.00 10.77
N GLN A 220 -4.13 -22.66 9.61
CA GLN A 220 -3.75 -21.42 8.91
C GLN A 220 -4.44 -20.22 9.54
N ILE A 221 -5.68 -20.41 10.00
CA ILE A 221 -6.43 -19.39 10.74
C ILE A 221 -5.73 -19.12 12.06
N ALA A 222 -5.43 -20.14 12.88
CA ALA A 222 -4.73 -20.03 14.16
C ALA A 222 -3.42 -19.26 14.00
N ARG A 223 -2.53 -19.73 13.13
CA ARG A 223 -1.26 -19.05 12.86
C ARG A 223 -1.44 -17.59 12.41
N HIS A 224 -2.50 -17.30 11.67
CA HIS A 224 -2.79 -15.92 11.24
C HIS A 224 -3.20 -15.07 12.44
N LEU A 225 -4.07 -15.58 13.32
CA LEU A 225 -4.50 -14.90 14.54
C LEU A 225 -3.32 -14.67 15.50
N ASP A 226 -2.46 -15.66 15.71
CA ASP A 226 -1.22 -15.52 16.51
C ASP A 226 -0.36 -14.35 16.01
N ASN A 227 -0.14 -14.25 14.68
CA ASN A 227 0.62 -13.17 14.08
C ASN A 227 -0.04 -11.79 14.27
N VAL A 228 -1.37 -11.74 14.25
CA VAL A 228 -2.13 -10.51 14.46
C VAL A 228 -2.08 -10.10 15.92
N PHE A 229 -2.28 -11.03 16.87
CA PHE A 229 -2.19 -10.78 18.30
C PHE A 229 -0.79 -10.27 18.68
N ALA A 230 0.27 -10.90 18.16
CA ALA A 230 1.65 -10.47 18.37
C ALA A 230 1.97 -9.08 17.76
N ALA A 231 1.14 -8.57 16.86
CA ALA A 231 1.31 -7.25 16.24
C ALA A 231 0.57 -6.13 16.97
N LEU A 232 -0.21 -6.44 17.99
CA LEU A 232 -0.95 -5.45 18.79
C LEU A 232 0.00 -4.67 19.71
N PRO A 233 -0.37 -3.43 20.08
CA PRO A 233 0.38 -2.65 21.05
C PRO A 233 0.41 -3.31 22.43
N ALA A 234 1.52 -3.16 23.16
CA ALA A 234 1.72 -3.78 24.47
C ALA A 234 0.74 -3.31 25.56
N CYS A 235 0.04 -2.19 25.34
CA CYS A 235 -0.98 -1.71 26.28
C CYS A 235 -2.30 -2.49 26.22
N VAL A 236 -2.48 -3.36 25.20
CA VAL A 236 -3.68 -4.19 25.05
C VAL A 236 -3.54 -5.40 25.97
N GLY A 237 -4.42 -5.50 26.95
CA GLY A 237 -4.47 -6.62 27.92
C GLY A 237 -5.55 -7.65 27.60
N GLN A 238 -6.64 -7.22 26.96
CA GLN A 238 -7.77 -8.09 26.64
C GLN A 238 -8.22 -7.92 25.20
N ILE A 239 -8.46 -9.03 24.51
CA ILE A 239 -8.87 -9.06 23.11
C ILE A 239 -10.19 -9.83 23.00
N PHE A 240 -11.21 -9.20 22.43
CA PHE A 240 -12.43 -9.86 21.96
C PHE A 240 -12.29 -10.08 20.45
N ALA A 241 -12.17 -11.33 20.02
CA ALA A 241 -12.11 -11.65 18.59
C ALA A 241 -13.53 -11.92 18.05
N ARG A 242 -13.89 -11.24 16.97
CA ARG A 242 -15.12 -11.48 16.20
C ARG A 242 -14.77 -11.96 14.80
N ALA A 243 -15.43 -13.01 14.34
CA ALA A 243 -15.28 -13.52 12.98
C ALA A 243 -16.60 -14.16 12.51
N ASP A 244 -16.72 -14.35 11.19
CA ASP A 244 -17.86 -15.05 10.62
C ASP A 244 -17.77 -16.59 10.88
N ALA A 245 -18.85 -17.31 10.56
CA ALA A 245 -18.91 -18.77 10.71
C ALA A 245 -17.84 -19.53 9.88
N GLY A 246 -17.22 -18.87 8.91
CA GLY A 246 -16.12 -19.44 8.13
C GLY A 246 -14.86 -19.68 8.95
N PHE A 247 -14.70 -18.97 10.06
CA PHE A 247 -13.59 -19.08 11.00
C PHE A 247 -13.88 -20.00 12.17
N TYR A 248 -15.11 -20.52 12.30
CA TYR A 248 -15.47 -21.42 13.41
C TYR A 248 -14.77 -22.78 13.22
N CYS A 249 -13.68 -22.95 13.93
CA CYS A 249 -12.92 -24.20 14.02
C CYS A 249 -12.16 -24.25 15.34
N TRP A 250 -11.83 -25.44 15.77
CA TRP A 250 -11.20 -25.65 17.08
C TRP A 250 -9.86 -24.93 17.21
N GLU A 251 -9.04 -25.00 16.19
CA GLU A 251 -7.72 -24.38 16.17
C GLU A 251 -7.78 -22.82 16.26
N ALA A 252 -8.87 -22.21 15.80
CA ALA A 252 -9.05 -20.77 15.95
C ALA A 252 -9.55 -20.38 17.35
N ILE A 253 -10.21 -21.31 18.06
CA ILE A 253 -10.67 -21.09 19.43
C ILE A 253 -9.50 -21.23 20.42
N GLU A 254 -8.53 -22.09 20.10
CA GLU A 254 -7.34 -22.31 20.92
C GLU A 254 -6.23 -21.27 20.71
N ALA A 255 -6.27 -20.47 19.63
CA ALA A 255 -5.29 -19.43 19.33
C ALA A 255 -5.49 -18.20 20.22
#